data_beb38abc43796ff85d17296966c7bbff
#
_entry.id   beb38abc43796ff85d17296966c7bbff
#
_cell.length_a   1.000
_cell.length_b   1.000
_cell.length_c   1.000
_cell.angle_alpha   90.00
_cell.angle_beta   90.00
_cell.angle_gamma   90.00
#
_symmetry.space_group_name_H-M   'P 1'
#
loop_
_entity.id
_entity.type
_entity.pdbx_description
1 polymer ?
#
loop_
_entity_poly.entity_id
_entity_poly.type
_entity_poly.pdbx_seq_one_letter_code
_entity_poly.pdbx_strand_id
1 'polypeptide(L)'
;MASTPQPGRTTKTTQRVPVSRPPLRVRWDRVNVLVALVIVVVTVLVHTLVVAIRDNLAAVVPPPAATKVSDAPPAATQAPEAPATQAPEAPATPTQTAPAPPEINTHQACPSPASGAIRTAPVRHGPADQLQRTVALTFDDGPGPSTPEVLDVLQQHGVTATFFVVGRNAAAEPEMLQRIVAEGHVLGNHTWSHHIPSANAGWKASTLNREIERTRRAIVNATGRGPCLFRPPGGITKGARAVTRAAGLSMIMWSVDTRDWSVPPNTKFAPAIQSRAATGLKEEHPVVLLHDGGGNQAATVAALPGIINDYRSHGYQFVTLAEPR
;
A
#
# COMPACT_ATOMS: atom_id res chain seq x y z
N MET A 1 88.77 -23.85 44.28
CA MET A 1 87.98 -25.10 44.19
C MET A 1 86.71 -24.77 43.37
N ALA A 2 86.72 -25.28 42.13
CA ALA A 2 85.69 -24.97 41.13
C ALA A 2 84.58 -26.06 41.19
N SER A 3 83.31 -25.65 41.32
CA SER A 3 82.20 -26.53 41.25
C SER A 3 81.51 -26.40 39.88
N THR A 4 81.50 -27.54 39.16
CA THR A 4 80.91 -27.74 37.83
C THR A 4 79.35 -27.77 37.91
N PRO A 5 78.63 -27.13 37.01
CA PRO A 5 77.13 -27.27 36.95
C PRO A 5 76.74 -28.51 36.13
N GLN A 6 75.73 -29.24 36.64
CA GLN A 6 75.09 -30.36 35.98
C GLN A 6 74.08 -29.94 34.89
N PRO A 7 73.87 -30.72 33.81
CA PRO A 7 72.97 -30.37 32.71
C PRO A 7 71.51 -30.70 33.05
N GLY A 8 70.63 -29.76 32.78
CA GLY A 8 69.16 -29.83 33.00
C GLY A 8 68.46 -30.81 32.06
N ARG A 9 67.63 -31.60 32.63
CA ARG A 9 66.76 -32.61 32.00
C ARG A 9 65.56 -31.93 31.31
N THR A 10 65.55 -31.85 29.98
CA THR A 10 64.42 -31.35 29.23
C THR A 10 63.30 -32.38 29.12
N THR A 11 62.19 -32.12 29.75
CA THR A 11 60.95 -32.89 29.60
C THR A 11 60.21 -32.41 28.34
N LYS A 12 60.11 -33.27 27.32
CA LYS A 12 59.29 -33.05 26.15
C LYS A 12 57.83 -33.24 26.49
N THR A 13 57.06 -32.16 26.62
CA THR A 13 55.59 -32.18 26.74
C THR A 13 55.02 -32.44 25.33
N THR A 14 54.45 -33.60 25.13
CA THR A 14 53.77 -33.99 23.88
C THR A 14 52.38 -33.35 23.89
N GLN A 15 52.23 -32.26 23.16
CA GLN A 15 50.91 -31.60 22.95
C GLN A 15 50.05 -32.47 22.01
N ARG A 16 48.98 -33.04 22.55
CA ARG A 16 47.96 -33.73 21.74
C ARG A 16 47.18 -32.70 20.94
N VAL A 17 47.28 -32.72 19.62
CA VAL A 17 46.45 -31.97 18.71
C VAL A 17 45.02 -32.58 18.74
N PRO A 18 43.98 -31.77 18.93
CA PRO A 18 42.60 -32.30 18.89
C PRO A 18 42.25 -32.67 17.43
N VAL A 19 41.81 -33.92 17.25
CA VAL A 19 41.30 -34.40 15.97
C VAL A 19 39.93 -33.75 15.73
N SER A 20 39.86 -32.81 14.85
CA SER A 20 38.57 -32.21 14.39
C SER A 20 37.81 -33.25 13.56
N ARG A 21 36.57 -33.56 13.99
CA ARG A 21 35.66 -34.39 13.20
C ARG A 21 35.27 -33.62 11.92
N PRO A 22 35.24 -34.26 10.75
CA PRO A 22 34.82 -33.59 9.53
C PRO A 22 33.33 -33.23 9.63
N PRO A 23 32.92 -32.06 9.05
CA PRO A 23 31.53 -31.65 9.06
C PRO A 23 30.69 -32.65 8.24
N LEU A 24 29.48 -32.95 8.78
CA LEU A 24 28.48 -33.75 8.08
C LEU A 24 28.14 -33.05 6.75
N ARG A 25 28.55 -33.64 5.63
CA ARG A 25 28.13 -33.19 4.30
C ARG A 25 26.71 -33.65 4.04
N VAL A 26 25.77 -32.71 4.19
CA VAL A 26 24.37 -32.91 3.75
C VAL A 26 24.39 -33.01 2.22
N ARG A 27 23.86 -34.11 1.68
CA ARG A 27 23.70 -34.28 0.21
C ARG A 27 22.49 -33.47 -0.26
N TRP A 28 22.71 -32.24 -0.59
CA TRP A 28 21.70 -31.25 -1.05
C TRP A 28 20.96 -31.70 -2.32
N ASP A 29 21.59 -32.54 -3.15
CA ASP A 29 20.96 -33.17 -4.32
C ASP A 29 19.68 -33.96 -3.97
N ARG A 30 19.72 -34.75 -2.89
CA ARG A 30 18.55 -35.52 -2.43
C ARG A 30 17.49 -34.67 -1.75
N VAL A 31 17.89 -33.63 -1.02
CA VAL A 31 16.97 -32.71 -0.38
C VAL A 31 16.20 -31.89 -1.42
N ASN A 32 16.87 -31.41 -2.46
CA ASN A 32 16.25 -30.65 -3.53
C ASN A 32 15.26 -31.49 -4.35
N VAL A 33 15.54 -32.77 -4.61
CA VAL A 33 14.61 -33.69 -5.28
C VAL A 33 13.37 -33.93 -4.42
N LEU A 34 13.54 -34.11 -3.12
CA LEU A 34 12.41 -34.33 -2.19
C LEU A 34 11.51 -33.09 -2.10
N VAL A 35 12.10 -31.91 -2.02
CA VAL A 35 11.37 -30.62 -1.99
C VAL A 35 10.63 -30.42 -3.31
N ALA A 36 11.25 -30.70 -4.46
CA ALA A 36 10.58 -30.61 -5.77
C ALA A 36 9.39 -31.57 -5.87
N LEU A 37 9.53 -32.81 -5.41
CA LEU A 37 8.45 -33.79 -5.38
C LEU A 37 7.28 -33.35 -4.49
N VAL A 38 7.55 -32.81 -3.30
CA VAL A 38 6.52 -32.29 -2.39
C VAL A 38 5.78 -31.10 -3.04
N ILE A 39 6.49 -30.19 -3.71
CA ILE A 39 5.85 -29.08 -4.41
C ILE A 39 4.92 -29.57 -5.51
N VAL A 40 5.36 -30.54 -6.32
CA VAL A 40 4.52 -31.10 -7.39
C VAL A 40 3.25 -31.77 -6.82
N VAL A 41 3.39 -32.58 -5.76
CA VAL A 41 2.25 -33.25 -5.12
C VAL A 41 1.25 -32.22 -4.55
N VAL A 42 1.75 -31.19 -3.85
CA VAL A 42 0.89 -30.12 -3.31
C VAL A 42 0.19 -29.36 -4.42
N THR A 43 0.88 -29.06 -5.51
CA THR A 43 0.28 -28.37 -6.66
C THR A 43 -0.84 -29.19 -7.31
N VAL A 44 -0.64 -30.49 -7.48
CA VAL A 44 -1.65 -31.40 -8.02
C VAL A 44 -2.87 -31.49 -7.09
N LEU A 45 -2.65 -31.62 -5.77
CA LEU A 45 -3.74 -31.70 -4.78
C LEU A 45 -4.56 -30.40 -4.73
N VAL A 46 -3.90 -29.24 -4.79
CA VAL A 46 -4.59 -27.94 -4.85
C VAL A 46 -5.39 -27.82 -6.14
N HIS A 47 -4.82 -28.24 -7.26
CA HIS A 47 -5.52 -28.19 -8.55
C HIS A 47 -6.77 -29.07 -8.56
N THR A 48 -6.67 -30.31 -8.08
CA THR A 48 -7.83 -31.25 -8.00
C THR A 48 -8.90 -30.73 -7.06
N LEU A 49 -8.52 -30.10 -5.93
CA LEU A 49 -9.47 -29.51 -5.00
C LEU A 49 -10.20 -28.30 -5.62
N VAL A 50 -9.49 -27.44 -6.34
CA VAL A 50 -10.09 -26.28 -7.02
C VAL A 50 -11.08 -26.72 -8.10
N VAL A 51 -10.75 -27.76 -8.89
CA VAL A 51 -11.65 -28.34 -9.89
C VAL A 51 -12.90 -28.93 -9.22
N ALA A 52 -12.73 -29.68 -8.15
CA ALA A 52 -13.88 -30.29 -7.43
C ALA A 52 -14.81 -29.23 -6.80
N ILE A 53 -14.27 -28.14 -6.29
CA ILE A 53 -15.06 -27.00 -5.77
C ILE A 53 -15.81 -26.31 -6.91
N ARG A 54 -15.18 -26.12 -8.06
CA ARG A 54 -15.78 -25.48 -9.23
C ARG A 54 -16.94 -26.29 -9.77
N ASP A 55 -16.79 -27.63 -9.86
CA ASP A 55 -17.82 -28.55 -10.34
C ASP A 55 -19.02 -28.62 -9.39
N ASN A 56 -18.79 -28.59 -8.07
CA ASN A 56 -19.85 -28.50 -7.07
C ASN A 56 -20.60 -27.15 -7.10
N LEU A 57 -19.90 -26.03 -7.33
CA LEU A 57 -20.54 -24.71 -7.48
C LEU A 57 -21.39 -24.61 -8.77
N ALA A 58 -20.97 -25.24 -9.85
CA ALA A 58 -21.73 -25.29 -11.10
C ALA A 58 -23.06 -26.12 -10.96
N ALA A 59 -23.11 -27.08 -10.04
CA ALA A 59 -24.29 -27.86 -9.76
C ALA A 59 -25.38 -27.18 -8.92
N VAL A 60 -25.03 -26.04 -8.28
CA VAL A 60 -25.95 -25.32 -7.37
C VAL A 60 -26.70 -24.16 -8.06
N VAL A 61 -26.28 -23.73 -9.26
CA VAL A 61 -26.95 -22.66 -10.00
C VAL A 61 -27.84 -23.28 -11.09
N PRO A 62 -29.18 -23.26 -10.95
CA PRO A 62 -30.05 -23.71 -12.03
C PRO A 62 -29.95 -22.75 -13.22
N PRO A 63 -30.00 -23.26 -14.47
CA PRO A 63 -29.97 -22.41 -15.66
C PRO A 63 -31.17 -21.47 -15.66
N PRO A 64 -31.05 -20.21 -16.13
CA PRO A 64 -32.18 -19.32 -16.24
C PRO A 64 -33.25 -19.91 -17.16
N ALA A 65 -34.48 -19.91 -16.68
CA ALA A 65 -35.64 -20.42 -17.43
C ALA A 65 -35.77 -19.64 -18.74
N ALA A 66 -35.76 -20.36 -19.86
CA ALA A 66 -36.03 -19.82 -21.19
C ALA A 66 -37.47 -19.33 -21.26
N THR A 67 -37.69 -18.02 -21.21
CA THR A 67 -38.97 -17.40 -21.48
C THR A 67 -39.27 -17.57 -22.98
N LYS A 68 -40.22 -18.41 -23.32
CA LYS A 68 -40.78 -18.50 -24.67
C LYS A 68 -41.53 -17.20 -24.97
N VAL A 69 -40.99 -16.38 -25.86
CA VAL A 69 -41.74 -15.29 -26.46
C VAL A 69 -42.72 -15.91 -27.45
N SER A 70 -44.03 -15.78 -27.18
CA SER A 70 -45.12 -16.16 -28.06
C SER A 70 -45.33 -15.04 -29.08
N ASP A 71 -45.04 -15.31 -30.34
CA ASP A 71 -45.42 -14.48 -31.47
C ASP A 71 -46.93 -14.60 -31.74
N ALA A 72 -47.68 -13.55 -31.48
CA ALA A 72 -48.97 -13.29 -32.12
C ALA A 72 -49.21 -11.78 -32.16
N PRO A 73 -49.51 -11.20 -33.33
CA PRO A 73 -49.79 -9.79 -33.46
C PRO A 73 -51.23 -9.49 -33.04
N PRO A 74 -51.51 -8.43 -32.26
CA PRO A 74 -52.89 -7.92 -32.12
C PRO A 74 -53.22 -6.90 -33.21
N ALA A 75 -54.43 -7.09 -33.74
CA ALA A 75 -55.08 -6.28 -34.73
C ALA A 75 -55.26 -4.80 -34.33
N ALA A 76 -55.10 -3.95 -35.32
CA ALA A 76 -55.37 -2.53 -35.22
C ALA A 76 -56.85 -2.23 -34.91
N THR A 77 -57.10 -1.47 -33.86
CA THR A 77 -58.38 -0.80 -33.67
C THR A 77 -58.10 0.73 -33.64
N GLN A 78 -58.58 1.37 -34.68
CA GLN A 78 -58.57 2.85 -34.78
C GLN A 78 -59.61 3.41 -33.80
N ALA A 79 -59.24 4.38 -32.99
CA ALA A 79 -60.14 5.27 -32.25
C ALA A 79 -59.88 6.74 -32.66
N PRO A 80 -60.93 7.57 -32.63
CA PRO A 80 -60.97 8.80 -33.44
C PRO A 80 -60.16 9.96 -32.84
N GLU A 81 -59.68 10.76 -33.76
CA GLU A 81 -58.91 12.01 -33.60
C GLU A 81 -59.76 13.08 -32.86
N ALA A 82 -59.28 13.62 -31.77
CA ALA A 82 -59.83 14.81 -31.12
C ALA A 82 -58.93 16.02 -31.42
N PRO A 83 -59.49 17.23 -31.58
CA PRO A 83 -58.78 18.37 -32.14
C PRO A 83 -57.73 18.94 -31.20
N ALA A 84 -56.58 19.31 -31.77
CA ALA A 84 -55.44 19.95 -31.11
C ALA A 84 -55.83 21.33 -30.55
N THR A 85 -55.83 21.47 -29.25
CA THR A 85 -55.86 22.78 -28.56
C THR A 85 -54.39 23.21 -28.36
N GLN A 86 -54.00 24.31 -29.04
CA GLN A 86 -52.69 24.95 -28.86
C GLN A 86 -52.59 25.48 -27.41
N ALA A 87 -51.64 24.97 -26.65
CA ALA A 87 -51.19 25.55 -25.38
C ALA A 87 -50.24 26.73 -25.67
N PRO A 88 -50.29 27.81 -24.87
CA PRO A 88 -49.42 28.96 -25.08
C PRO A 88 -47.97 28.63 -24.77
N GLU A 89 -47.11 29.10 -25.69
CA GLU A 89 -45.64 29.01 -25.67
C GLU A 89 -45.13 29.70 -24.37
N ALA A 90 -44.50 28.93 -23.45
CA ALA A 90 -43.81 29.46 -22.30
C ALA A 90 -42.54 30.18 -22.72
N PRO A 91 -42.17 31.33 -22.15
CA PRO A 91 -40.95 32.05 -22.55
C PRO A 91 -39.70 31.20 -22.26
N ALA A 92 -38.84 31.13 -23.27
CA ALA A 92 -37.56 30.44 -23.22
C ALA A 92 -36.71 30.95 -22.06
N THR A 93 -36.48 30.09 -21.08
CA THR A 93 -35.53 30.33 -20.01
C THR A 93 -34.12 30.37 -20.63
N PRO A 94 -33.30 31.39 -20.38
CA PRO A 94 -31.97 31.45 -20.92
C PRO A 94 -31.19 30.23 -20.41
N THR A 95 -30.71 29.41 -21.33
CA THR A 95 -29.79 28.32 -21.07
C THR A 95 -28.56 28.90 -20.38
N GLN A 96 -28.46 28.79 -19.05
CA GLN A 96 -27.23 29.03 -18.33
C GLN A 96 -26.23 27.96 -18.81
N THR A 97 -25.30 28.39 -19.64
CA THR A 97 -24.11 27.61 -19.97
C THR A 97 -23.43 27.26 -18.65
N ALA A 98 -23.37 25.98 -18.31
CA ALA A 98 -22.66 25.51 -17.15
C ALA A 98 -21.22 26.09 -17.21
N PRO A 99 -20.69 26.63 -16.10
CA PRO A 99 -19.32 27.13 -16.10
C PRO A 99 -18.39 26.00 -16.57
N ALA A 100 -17.48 26.34 -17.47
CA ALA A 100 -16.45 25.42 -17.92
C ALA A 100 -15.74 24.84 -16.69
N PRO A 101 -15.42 23.53 -16.68
CA PRO A 101 -14.67 22.94 -15.58
C PRO A 101 -13.42 23.80 -15.34
N PRO A 102 -13.06 24.10 -14.08
CA PRO A 102 -11.85 24.88 -13.80
C PRO A 102 -10.68 24.23 -14.50
N GLU A 103 -9.86 25.02 -15.20
CA GLU A 103 -8.63 24.53 -15.79
C GLU A 103 -7.80 23.85 -14.69
N ILE A 104 -7.72 22.53 -14.74
CA ILE A 104 -7.00 21.74 -13.77
C ILE A 104 -5.52 22.03 -13.99
N ASN A 105 -4.93 22.82 -13.11
CA ASN A 105 -3.49 23.08 -13.12
C ASN A 105 -2.76 21.78 -12.72
N THR A 106 -2.54 20.89 -13.70
CA THR A 106 -1.87 19.59 -13.52
C THR A 106 -0.42 19.74 -13.06
N HIS A 107 0.11 20.96 -13.03
CA HIS A 107 1.49 21.31 -12.70
C HIS A 107 1.57 22.27 -11.51
N GLN A 108 0.70 22.12 -10.51
CA GLN A 108 0.99 22.81 -9.25
C GLN A 108 2.35 22.28 -8.75
N ALA A 109 3.39 23.11 -8.97
CA ALA A 109 4.75 22.73 -8.65
C ALA A 109 4.83 22.38 -7.17
N CYS A 110 5.14 21.14 -6.88
CA CYS A 110 5.59 20.78 -5.55
C CYS A 110 6.81 21.65 -5.25
N PRO A 111 6.87 22.35 -4.11
CA PRO A 111 8.07 23.11 -3.74
C PRO A 111 9.27 22.17 -3.89
N SER A 112 10.31 22.62 -4.59
CA SER A 112 11.48 21.81 -4.90
C SER A 112 11.99 21.14 -3.65
N PRO A 113 12.14 19.78 -3.65
CA PRO A 113 12.73 19.11 -2.50
C PRO A 113 14.13 19.67 -2.30
N ALA A 114 14.38 20.31 -1.17
CA ALA A 114 15.72 20.71 -0.81
C ALA A 114 16.63 19.50 -0.91
N SER A 115 17.54 19.54 -1.88
CA SER A 115 18.59 18.57 -2.22
C SER A 115 18.45 17.17 -1.61
N GLY A 116 17.89 16.22 -2.38
CA GLY A 116 18.33 14.81 -2.36
C GLY A 116 18.02 13.95 -1.15
N ALA A 117 17.41 14.46 -0.11
CA ALA A 117 17.17 13.70 1.12
C ALA A 117 15.90 12.86 1.01
N ILE A 118 16.03 11.56 1.30
CA ILE A 118 14.92 10.74 1.77
C ILE A 118 14.52 11.38 3.10
N ARG A 119 13.42 12.14 3.12
CA ARG A 119 12.93 12.70 4.37
C ARG A 119 12.12 11.63 5.06
N THR A 120 12.67 11.05 6.11
CA THR A 120 11.97 10.22 7.10
C THR A 120 11.37 11.09 8.21
N ALA A 121 11.62 12.40 8.20
CA ALA A 121 11.14 13.30 9.23
C ALA A 121 9.87 14.02 8.79
N PRO A 122 8.80 14.00 9.61
CA PRO A 122 7.64 14.86 9.43
C PRO A 122 8.02 16.34 9.52
N VAL A 123 7.30 17.19 8.79
CA VAL A 123 7.51 18.64 8.82
C VAL A 123 7.10 19.18 10.17
N ARG A 124 7.95 19.98 10.78
CA ARG A 124 7.71 20.63 12.06
C ARG A 124 6.58 21.65 11.94
N HIS A 125 5.57 21.53 12.78
CA HIS A 125 4.63 22.59 13.09
C HIS A 125 4.84 23.03 14.55
N GLY A 126 5.44 24.19 14.77
CA GLY A 126 5.60 24.78 16.11
C GLY A 126 6.94 25.52 16.30
N PRO A 127 7.07 26.35 17.36
CA PRO A 127 8.33 27.02 17.70
C PRO A 127 9.44 25.99 18.00
N ALA A 128 10.66 26.36 17.62
CA ALA A 128 11.82 25.46 17.53
C ALA A 128 12.38 24.93 18.88
N ASP A 129 11.76 25.26 19.97
CA ASP A 129 12.25 24.97 21.33
C ASP A 129 11.57 23.78 22.02
N GLN A 130 10.54 23.20 21.41
CA GLN A 130 9.94 21.94 21.88
C GLN A 130 10.11 20.86 20.83
N LEU A 131 11.10 20.01 21.03
CA LEU A 131 11.29 18.75 20.29
C LEU A 131 10.15 17.78 20.65
N GLN A 132 8.95 18.04 20.11
CA GLN A 132 7.84 17.12 20.29
C GLN A 132 8.06 15.88 19.44
N ARG A 133 7.92 14.72 20.08
CA ARG A 133 7.90 13.44 19.36
C ARG A 133 6.70 13.40 18.42
N THR A 134 6.93 13.05 17.17
CA THR A 134 5.85 12.95 16.19
C THR A 134 5.86 11.60 15.51
N VAL A 135 4.68 11.08 15.16
CA VAL A 135 4.53 9.84 14.40
C VAL A 135 3.69 10.09 13.16
N ALA A 136 4.15 9.57 12.02
CA ALA A 136 3.37 9.54 10.79
C ALA A 136 2.85 8.12 10.54
N LEU A 137 1.53 7.93 10.60
CA LEU A 137 0.89 6.73 10.11
C LEU A 137 0.75 6.83 8.59
N THR A 138 1.19 5.80 7.89
CA THR A 138 1.14 5.76 6.42
C THR A 138 0.51 4.48 5.93
N PHE A 139 -0.38 4.58 4.96
CA PHE A 139 -1.12 3.47 4.39
C PHE A 139 -0.80 3.34 2.90
N ASP A 140 -0.46 2.14 2.46
CA ASP A 140 -0.13 1.83 1.07
C ASP A 140 -1.24 0.99 0.41
N ASP A 141 -1.24 0.96 -0.93
CA ASP A 141 -2.03 0.12 -1.82
C ASP A 141 -3.51 0.52 -2.00
N GLY A 142 -4.01 1.47 -1.23
CA GLY A 142 -5.39 1.94 -1.33
C GLY A 142 -5.71 2.75 -2.62
N PRO A 143 -6.96 3.22 -2.77
CA PRO A 143 -8.13 2.79 -2.01
C PRO A 143 -8.43 1.30 -2.18
N GLY A 144 -9.01 0.70 -1.15
CA GLY A 144 -9.42 -0.69 -1.16
C GLY A 144 -10.56 -0.96 -0.18
N PRO A 145 -11.01 -2.23 -0.07
CA PRO A 145 -12.18 -2.57 0.76
C PRO A 145 -12.06 -2.14 2.23
N SER A 146 -10.84 -2.01 2.75
CA SER A 146 -10.62 -1.61 4.14
C SER A 146 -10.37 -0.10 4.33
N THR A 147 -10.24 0.67 3.27
CA THR A 147 -10.01 2.13 3.34
C THR A 147 -11.11 2.86 4.12
N PRO A 148 -12.41 2.57 3.90
CA PRO A 148 -13.49 3.21 4.68
C PRO A 148 -13.35 2.98 6.18
N GLU A 149 -13.08 1.74 6.59
CA GLU A 149 -12.94 1.37 8.02
C GLU A 149 -11.69 1.99 8.64
N VAL A 150 -10.58 2.09 7.90
CA VAL A 150 -9.37 2.80 8.34
C VAL A 150 -9.69 4.27 8.60
N LEU A 151 -10.38 4.94 7.69
CA LEU A 151 -10.78 6.34 7.84
C LEU A 151 -11.69 6.54 9.04
N ASP A 152 -12.68 5.64 9.25
CA ASP A 152 -13.58 5.70 10.41
C ASP A 152 -12.79 5.61 11.73
N VAL A 153 -11.82 4.72 11.83
CA VAL A 153 -10.96 4.61 13.02
C VAL A 153 -10.10 5.85 13.22
N LEU A 154 -9.49 6.37 12.16
CA LEU A 154 -8.67 7.60 12.23
C LEU A 154 -9.54 8.80 12.69
N GLN A 155 -10.75 8.94 12.15
CA GLN A 155 -11.70 9.99 12.54
C GLN A 155 -12.11 9.86 14.00
N GLN A 156 -12.49 8.65 14.46
CA GLN A 156 -12.87 8.39 15.86
C GLN A 156 -11.75 8.79 16.84
N HIS A 157 -10.51 8.63 16.43
CA HIS A 157 -9.35 8.97 17.24
C HIS A 157 -8.81 10.38 17.00
N GLY A 158 -9.37 11.16 16.07
CA GLY A 158 -8.89 12.51 15.73
C GLY A 158 -7.45 12.50 15.21
N VAL A 159 -7.08 11.52 14.37
CA VAL A 159 -5.74 11.31 13.83
C VAL A 159 -5.74 11.49 12.32
N THR A 160 -4.81 12.27 11.81
CA THR A 160 -4.55 12.39 10.37
C THR A 160 -3.39 11.48 9.94
N ALA A 161 -3.42 11.01 8.68
CA ALA A 161 -2.46 10.06 8.12
C ALA A 161 -2.10 10.41 6.67
N THR A 162 -1.17 9.64 6.08
CA THR A 162 -0.79 9.77 4.67
C THR A 162 -1.09 8.47 3.94
N PHE A 163 -1.76 8.57 2.79
CA PHE A 163 -2.17 7.43 1.97
C PHE A 163 -1.40 7.43 0.64
N PHE A 164 -0.58 6.41 0.40
CA PHE A 164 0.11 6.20 -0.88
C PHE A 164 -0.76 5.33 -1.78
N VAL A 165 -1.52 5.98 -2.66
CA VAL A 165 -2.58 5.33 -3.44
C VAL A 165 -2.05 4.73 -4.73
N VAL A 166 -2.57 3.55 -5.09
CA VAL A 166 -2.37 2.90 -6.38
C VAL A 166 -3.29 3.54 -7.41
N GLY A 167 -2.71 4.04 -8.49
CA GLY A 167 -3.43 4.89 -9.45
C GLY A 167 -4.65 4.24 -10.11
N ARG A 168 -4.63 2.94 -10.39
CA ARG A 168 -5.80 2.21 -10.91
C ARG A 168 -6.96 2.19 -9.92
N ASN A 169 -6.66 2.04 -8.62
CA ASN A 169 -7.66 2.05 -7.56
C ASN A 169 -8.18 3.48 -7.36
N ALA A 170 -7.27 4.46 -7.36
CA ALA A 170 -7.62 5.89 -7.30
C ALA A 170 -8.57 6.32 -8.45
N ALA A 171 -8.37 5.80 -9.65
CA ALA A 171 -9.24 6.08 -10.79
C ALA A 171 -10.60 5.36 -10.70
N ALA A 172 -10.67 4.24 -10.01
CA ALA A 172 -11.91 3.47 -9.80
C ALA A 172 -12.77 4.05 -8.67
N GLU A 173 -12.14 4.68 -7.68
CA GLU A 173 -12.82 5.18 -6.46
C GLU A 173 -12.49 6.67 -6.19
N PRO A 174 -12.82 7.60 -7.10
CA PRO A 174 -12.48 9.01 -6.94
C PRO A 174 -13.12 9.65 -5.70
N GLU A 175 -14.33 9.23 -5.31
CA GLU A 175 -15.02 9.72 -4.11
C GLU A 175 -14.26 9.33 -2.82
N MET A 176 -13.58 8.18 -2.81
CA MET A 176 -12.75 7.80 -1.67
C MET A 176 -11.55 8.73 -1.51
N LEU A 177 -10.91 9.15 -2.63
CA LEU A 177 -9.84 10.13 -2.57
C LEU A 177 -10.33 11.49 -2.06
N GLN A 178 -11.54 11.90 -2.46
CA GLN A 178 -12.17 13.13 -1.95
C GLN A 178 -12.42 13.03 -0.46
N ARG A 179 -12.88 11.88 0.04
CA ARG A 179 -13.09 11.63 1.47
C ARG A 179 -11.76 11.71 2.23
N ILE A 180 -10.70 11.04 1.75
CA ILE A 180 -9.36 11.08 2.35
C ILE A 180 -8.88 12.54 2.52
N VAL A 181 -9.01 13.35 1.48
CA VAL A 181 -8.59 14.77 1.53
C VAL A 181 -9.49 15.62 2.42
N ALA A 182 -10.82 15.41 2.37
CA ALA A 182 -11.79 16.15 3.18
C ALA A 182 -11.62 15.91 4.69
N GLU A 183 -11.16 14.73 5.08
CA GLU A 183 -10.84 14.38 6.47
C GLU A 183 -9.44 14.83 6.90
N GLY A 184 -8.73 15.58 6.05
CA GLY A 184 -7.43 16.20 6.39
C GLY A 184 -6.22 15.29 6.21
N HIS A 185 -6.38 14.16 5.55
CA HIS A 185 -5.27 13.26 5.22
C HIS A 185 -4.54 13.73 3.95
N VAL A 186 -3.32 13.22 3.76
CA VAL A 186 -2.47 13.55 2.60
C VAL A 186 -2.41 12.36 1.64
N LEU A 187 -2.48 12.65 0.33
CA LEU A 187 -2.33 11.65 -0.72
C LEU A 187 -0.88 11.62 -1.25
N GLY A 188 -0.31 10.45 -1.38
CA GLY A 188 0.93 10.16 -2.07
C GLY A 188 0.72 9.24 -3.27
N ASN A 189 1.69 9.19 -4.16
CA ASN A 189 1.68 8.37 -5.36
C ASN A 189 2.37 7.03 -5.08
N HIS A 190 1.67 5.90 -5.37
CA HIS A 190 2.19 4.54 -5.22
C HIS A 190 2.25 3.78 -6.54
N THR A 191 2.53 4.46 -7.66
CA THR A 191 2.48 3.97 -9.02
C THR A 191 1.07 3.65 -9.52
N TRP A 192 0.92 3.38 -10.81
CA TRP A 192 -0.39 3.07 -11.39
C TRP A 192 -0.83 1.63 -11.13
N SER A 193 0.09 0.69 -11.38
CA SER A 193 -0.23 -0.74 -11.39
C SER A 193 0.26 -1.50 -10.17
N HIS A 194 0.98 -0.84 -9.25
CA HIS A 194 1.70 -1.48 -8.15
C HIS A 194 2.69 -2.56 -8.64
N HIS A 195 3.31 -2.34 -9.82
CA HIS A 195 4.37 -3.24 -10.29
C HIS A 195 5.60 -3.16 -9.38
N ILE A 196 6.09 -4.30 -8.91
CA ILE A 196 7.31 -4.41 -8.11
C ILE A 196 8.42 -4.96 -9.03
N PRO A 197 9.40 -4.14 -9.47
CA PRO A 197 10.51 -4.64 -10.25
C PRO A 197 11.41 -5.52 -9.40
N SER A 198 12.17 -6.42 -10.02
CA SER A 198 13.16 -7.18 -9.27
C SER A 198 14.20 -6.25 -8.64
N ALA A 199 14.63 -6.55 -7.41
CA ALA A 199 15.59 -5.72 -6.67
C ALA A 199 16.92 -5.54 -7.44
N ASN A 200 17.33 -6.56 -8.22
CA ASN A 200 18.55 -6.51 -9.02
C ASN A 200 18.42 -5.60 -10.24
N ALA A 201 17.27 -5.59 -10.93
CA ALA A 201 17.05 -4.77 -12.11
C ALA A 201 16.68 -3.32 -11.72
N GLY A 202 15.81 -3.15 -10.73
CA GLY A 202 15.25 -1.85 -10.35
C GLY A 202 14.26 -1.32 -11.40
N TRP A 203 13.94 -0.05 -11.30
CA TRP A 203 12.99 0.63 -12.18
C TRP A 203 13.63 1.08 -13.50
N LYS A 204 12.93 0.80 -14.61
CA LYS A 204 13.22 1.46 -15.90
C LYS A 204 12.57 2.85 -15.86
N ALA A 205 13.37 3.88 -16.17
CA ALA A 205 12.94 5.29 -16.06
C ALA A 205 11.65 5.59 -16.84
N SER A 206 11.54 5.15 -18.10
CA SER A 206 10.36 5.38 -18.93
C SER A 206 9.11 4.68 -18.40
N THR A 207 9.26 3.50 -17.79
CA THR A 207 8.14 2.76 -17.18
C THR A 207 7.67 3.49 -15.92
N LEU A 208 8.59 3.81 -15.02
CA LEU A 208 8.25 4.48 -13.77
C LEU A 208 7.62 5.86 -14.02
N ASN A 209 8.13 6.61 -15.00
CA ASN A 209 7.54 7.91 -15.34
C ASN A 209 6.07 7.77 -15.79
N ARG A 210 5.75 6.79 -16.64
CA ARG A 210 4.36 6.52 -17.03
C ARG A 210 3.48 6.11 -15.85
N GLU A 211 3.98 5.29 -14.95
CA GLU A 211 3.29 4.86 -13.73
C GLU A 211 2.97 6.06 -12.83
N ILE A 212 3.96 6.92 -12.60
CA ILE A 212 3.81 8.14 -11.78
C ILE A 212 2.79 9.09 -12.42
N GLU A 213 2.93 9.39 -13.71
CA GLU A 213 2.09 10.39 -14.37
C GLU A 213 0.63 9.93 -14.53
N ARG A 214 0.38 8.64 -14.75
CA ARG A 214 -1.00 8.11 -14.77
C ARG A 214 -1.65 8.26 -13.40
N THR A 215 -0.95 7.91 -12.34
CA THR A 215 -1.44 8.03 -10.96
C THR A 215 -1.67 9.49 -10.59
N ARG A 216 -0.74 10.39 -10.94
CA ARG A 216 -0.89 11.84 -10.73
C ARG A 216 -2.19 12.33 -11.36
N ARG A 217 -2.47 11.96 -12.63
CA ARG A 217 -3.71 12.37 -13.31
C ARG A 217 -4.95 11.86 -12.60
N ALA A 218 -4.97 10.60 -12.11
CA ALA A 218 -6.12 10.08 -11.37
C ALA A 218 -6.36 10.86 -10.08
N ILE A 219 -5.30 11.18 -9.32
CA ILE A 219 -5.40 11.97 -8.09
C ILE A 219 -5.88 13.40 -8.40
N VAL A 220 -5.30 14.05 -9.43
CA VAL A 220 -5.72 15.41 -9.84
C VAL A 220 -7.17 15.44 -10.29
N ASN A 221 -7.61 14.46 -11.10
CA ASN A 221 -9.00 14.39 -11.56
C ASN A 221 -9.99 14.23 -10.40
N ALA A 222 -9.62 13.48 -9.36
CA ALA A 222 -10.48 13.27 -8.20
C ALA A 222 -10.51 14.47 -7.24
N THR A 223 -9.36 15.14 -7.04
CA THR A 223 -9.18 16.08 -5.91
C THR A 223 -8.81 17.50 -6.32
N GLY A 224 -8.54 17.74 -7.61
CA GLY A 224 -8.05 19.03 -8.12
C GLY A 224 -6.59 19.32 -7.81
N ARG A 225 -5.89 18.46 -7.07
CA ARG A 225 -4.48 18.67 -6.65
C ARG A 225 -3.63 17.44 -6.91
N GLY A 226 -2.38 17.66 -7.37
CA GLY A 226 -1.42 16.58 -7.57
C GLY A 226 -0.70 16.19 -6.27
N PRO A 227 -0.26 14.94 -6.12
CA PRO A 227 0.56 14.51 -5.00
C PRO A 227 1.97 15.06 -5.11
N CYS A 228 2.60 15.38 -3.97
CA CYS A 228 4.02 15.74 -3.87
C CYS A 228 4.89 14.62 -3.29
N LEU A 229 4.28 13.55 -2.84
CA LEU A 229 4.93 12.40 -2.21
C LEU A 229 4.86 11.19 -3.13
N PHE A 230 5.90 10.38 -3.09
CA PHE A 230 5.99 9.10 -3.81
C PHE A 230 6.58 8.03 -2.91
N ARG A 231 5.99 6.84 -2.92
CA ARG A 231 6.59 5.65 -2.32
C ARG A 231 6.69 4.57 -3.37
N PRO A 232 7.91 3.99 -3.58
CA PRO A 232 8.06 2.91 -4.56
C PRO A 232 7.46 1.61 -4.02
N PRO A 233 6.64 0.89 -4.80
CA PRO A 233 6.15 -0.44 -4.46
C PRO A 233 7.26 -1.39 -4.02
N GLY A 234 7.01 -2.13 -2.93
CA GLY A 234 7.97 -3.05 -2.34
C GLY A 234 9.27 -2.40 -1.84
N GLY A 235 9.32 -1.08 -1.72
CA GLY A 235 10.50 -0.35 -1.28
C GLY A 235 11.67 -0.34 -2.28
N ILE A 236 11.45 -0.67 -3.55
CA ILE A 236 12.52 -0.75 -4.56
C ILE A 236 12.93 0.65 -5.04
N THR A 237 14.02 1.17 -4.48
CA THR A 237 14.53 2.52 -4.77
C THR A 237 15.49 2.58 -5.97
N LYS A 238 16.08 1.44 -6.39
CA LYS A 238 17.01 1.38 -7.51
C LYS A 238 16.33 1.87 -8.80
N GLY A 239 16.94 2.88 -9.45
CA GLY A 239 16.40 3.51 -10.66
C GLY A 239 15.24 4.50 -10.43
N ALA A 240 14.69 4.61 -9.20
CA ALA A 240 13.54 5.48 -8.93
C ALA A 240 13.93 6.95 -8.62
N ARG A 241 15.05 7.18 -7.91
CA ARG A 241 15.41 8.51 -7.36
C ARG A 241 15.46 9.64 -8.40
N ALA A 242 16.07 9.40 -9.56
CA ALA A 242 16.18 10.41 -10.60
C ALA A 242 14.82 10.73 -11.23
N VAL A 243 14.00 9.71 -11.46
CA VAL A 243 12.67 9.85 -12.06
C VAL A 243 11.73 10.62 -11.13
N THR A 244 11.68 10.24 -9.84
CA THR A 244 10.82 10.90 -8.86
C THR A 244 11.21 12.36 -8.65
N ARG A 245 12.53 12.67 -8.63
CA ARG A 245 13.02 14.05 -8.56
C ARG A 245 12.61 14.84 -9.80
N ALA A 246 12.77 14.28 -11.00
CA ALA A 246 12.36 14.92 -12.25
C ALA A 246 10.85 15.18 -12.30
N ALA A 247 10.04 14.30 -11.68
CA ALA A 247 8.61 14.48 -11.53
C ALA A 247 8.21 15.47 -10.40
N GLY A 248 9.17 16.08 -9.72
CA GLY A 248 8.93 17.01 -8.60
C GLY A 248 8.43 16.33 -7.32
N LEU A 249 8.61 15.01 -7.17
CA LEU A 249 8.11 14.24 -6.04
C LEU A 249 9.20 13.98 -5.00
N SER A 250 8.83 14.02 -3.72
CA SER A 250 9.66 13.56 -2.62
C SER A 250 9.46 12.06 -2.40
N MET A 251 10.54 11.27 -2.50
CA MET A 251 10.49 9.84 -2.22
C MET A 251 10.49 9.59 -0.71
N ILE A 252 9.47 8.90 -0.24
CA ILE A 252 9.26 8.58 1.18
C ILE A 252 9.36 7.07 1.38
N MET A 253 10.15 6.67 2.35
CA MET A 253 10.24 5.31 2.86
C MET A 253 9.59 5.24 4.26
N TRP A 254 9.83 4.18 4.98
CA TRP A 254 9.37 3.98 6.36
C TRP A 254 10.54 3.63 7.27
N SER A 255 10.38 3.85 8.56
CA SER A 255 11.32 3.41 9.59
C SER A 255 10.76 2.22 10.38
N VAL A 256 9.44 2.06 10.38
CA VAL A 256 8.74 0.97 11.09
C VAL A 256 7.91 0.16 10.10
N ASP A 257 8.24 -1.11 9.93
CA ASP A 257 7.47 -2.07 9.12
C ASP A 257 6.62 -2.95 10.03
N THR A 258 5.30 -2.77 9.98
CA THR A 258 4.36 -3.57 10.77
C THR A 258 4.18 -4.98 10.24
N ARG A 259 4.58 -5.23 8.99
CA ARG A 259 4.38 -6.50 8.27
C ARG A 259 2.91 -6.94 8.25
N ASP A 260 1.98 -6.02 8.27
CA ASP A 260 0.55 -6.30 8.16
C ASP A 260 0.20 -6.96 6.82
N TRP A 261 0.89 -6.58 5.75
CA TRP A 261 0.80 -7.21 4.43
C TRP A 261 1.14 -8.72 4.41
N SER A 262 1.83 -9.23 5.41
CA SER A 262 2.31 -10.62 5.47
C SER A 262 1.42 -11.54 6.33
N VAL A 263 0.36 -11.03 6.92
CA VAL A 263 -0.55 -11.82 7.76
C VAL A 263 -1.91 -11.98 7.07
N PRO A 264 -2.63 -13.10 7.35
CA PRO A 264 -4.00 -13.26 6.85
C PRO A 264 -4.93 -12.16 7.37
N PRO A 265 -6.04 -11.83 6.66
CA PRO A 265 -7.01 -10.82 7.05
C PRO A 265 -7.89 -11.32 8.22
N ASN A 266 -7.27 -11.55 9.37
CA ASN A 266 -7.91 -12.05 10.57
C ASN A 266 -7.47 -11.21 11.76
N THR A 267 -8.44 -10.69 12.51
CA THR A 267 -8.24 -9.78 13.64
C THR A 267 -7.37 -10.37 14.74
N LYS A 268 -7.22 -11.70 14.84
CA LYS A 268 -6.30 -12.36 15.77
C LYS A 268 -4.84 -11.94 15.59
N PHE A 269 -4.48 -11.41 14.41
CA PHE A 269 -3.12 -10.92 14.14
C PHE A 269 -2.91 -9.45 14.52
N ALA A 270 -3.97 -8.74 14.93
CA ALA A 270 -3.87 -7.34 15.36
C ALA A 270 -2.80 -7.11 16.46
N PRO A 271 -2.69 -7.95 17.52
CA PRO A 271 -1.65 -7.75 18.54
C PRO A 271 -0.22 -7.85 17.97
N ALA A 272 0.00 -8.70 16.96
CA ALA A 272 1.33 -8.82 16.34
C ALA A 272 1.68 -7.58 15.48
N ILE A 273 0.70 -7.01 14.77
CA ILE A 273 0.85 -5.77 14.01
C ILE A 273 1.13 -4.61 14.98
N GLN A 274 0.34 -4.47 16.04
CA GLN A 274 0.52 -3.46 17.09
C GLN A 274 1.92 -3.56 17.74
N SER A 275 2.36 -4.75 18.10
CA SER A 275 3.68 -4.97 18.70
C SER A 275 4.82 -4.55 17.77
N ARG A 276 4.69 -4.78 16.46
CA ARG A 276 5.69 -4.31 15.49
C ARG A 276 5.64 -2.80 15.32
N ALA A 277 4.46 -2.20 15.27
CA ALA A 277 4.31 -0.75 15.25
C ALA A 277 4.96 -0.10 16.47
N ALA A 278 4.84 -0.69 17.65
CA ALA A 278 5.42 -0.20 18.90
C ALA A 278 6.97 -0.20 18.90
N THR A 279 7.63 -0.85 17.94
CA THR A 279 9.10 -0.74 17.80
C THR A 279 9.55 0.68 17.49
N GLY A 280 8.70 1.49 16.88
CA GLY A 280 8.94 2.90 16.59
C GLY A 280 8.91 3.83 17.81
N LEU A 281 8.44 3.37 18.97
CA LEU A 281 8.47 4.14 20.21
C LEU A 281 9.90 4.50 20.69
N LYS A 282 10.91 3.93 20.06
CA LYS A 282 12.33 4.24 20.30
C LYS A 282 12.85 5.40 19.45
N GLU A 283 12.08 5.81 18.43
CA GLU A 283 12.44 6.87 17.49
C GLU A 283 11.76 8.17 17.87
N GLU A 284 12.34 9.30 17.52
CA GLU A 284 11.72 10.63 17.75
C GLU A 284 10.59 10.90 16.73
N HIS A 285 10.77 10.44 15.49
CA HIS A 285 9.88 10.73 14.37
C HIS A 285 9.66 9.50 13.48
N PRO A 286 9.04 8.42 13.99
CA PRO A 286 8.80 7.22 13.20
C PRO A 286 7.79 7.44 12.08
N VAL A 287 8.07 6.81 10.94
CA VAL A 287 7.14 6.65 9.82
C VAL A 287 6.71 5.19 9.79
N VAL A 288 5.45 4.94 10.14
CA VAL A 288 4.89 3.60 10.28
C VAL A 288 4.24 3.17 8.98
N LEU A 289 4.71 2.05 8.41
CA LEU A 289 4.11 1.41 7.24
C LEU A 289 2.96 0.52 7.66
N LEU A 290 1.80 0.78 7.07
CA LEU A 290 0.56 0.01 7.14
C LEU A 290 -0.03 -0.09 5.73
N HIS A 291 -1.08 -0.90 5.55
CA HIS A 291 -1.79 -1.04 4.29
C HIS A 291 -3.30 -0.91 4.52
N ASP A 292 -3.97 -0.21 3.58
CA ASP A 292 -5.43 -0.11 3.50
C ASP A 292 -6.00 -0.75 2.23
N GLY A 293 -5.08 -1.08 1.28
CA GLY A 293 -5.36 -1.79 0.05
C GLY A 293 -4.58 -3.08 -0.12
N GLY A 294 -4.51 -3.59 -1.36
CA GLY A 294 -3.84 -4.86 -1.65
C GLY A 294 -4.63 -6.10 -1.20
N GLY A 295 -5.87 -5.93 -0.79
CA GLY A 295 -6.78 -6.98 -0.30
C GLY A 295 -7.55 -6.54 0.93
N ASN A 296 -8.08 -7.52 1.69
CA ASN A 296 -8.77 -7.26 2.95
C ASN A 296 -7.74 -7.05 4.08
N GLN A 297 -7.78 -5.89 4.74
CA GLN A 297 -6.87 -5.48 5.80
C GLN A 297 -7.53 -5.46 7.20
N ALA A 298 -8.47 -6.38 7.47
CA ALA A 298 -9.18 -6.46 8.74
C ALA A 298 -8.25 -6.56 9.97
N ALA A 299 -7.08 -7.17 9.82
CA ALA A 299 -6.08 -7.25 10.89
C ALA A 299 -5.45 -5.87 11.18
N THR A 300 -5.19 -5.08 10.14
CA THR A 300 -4.68 -3.70 10.25
C THR A 300 -5.71 -2.78 10.89
N VAL A 301 -6.96 -2.83 10.42
CA VAL A 301 -8.08 -2.07 11.00
C VAL A 301 -8.21 -2.38 12.49
N ALA A 302 -8.20 -3.66 12.87
CA ALA A 302 -8.31 -4.07 14.28
C ALA A 302 -7.10 -3.67 15.13
N ALA A 303 -5.90 -3.53 14.53
CA ALA A 303 -4.70 -3.11 15.25
C ALA A 303 -4.62 -1.59 15.46
N LEU A 304 -5.25 -0.81 14.58
CA LEU A 304 -5.07 0.62 14.49
C LEU A 304 -5.41 1.38 15.79
N PRO A 305 -6.52 1.09 16.51
CA PRO A 305 -6.80 1.73 17.80
C PRO A 305 -5.70 1.51 18.83
N GLY A 306 -5.17 0.28 18.91
CA GLY A 306 -4.07 -0.05 19.81
C GLY A 306 -2.78 0.71 19.46
N ILE A 307 -2.44 0.76 18.17
CA ILE A 307 -1.28 1.52 17.66
C ILE A 307 -1.40 3.00 18.04
N ILE A 308 -2.56 3.60 17.79
CA ILE A 308 -2.81 5.02 18.13
C ILE A 308 -2.66 5.25 19.63
N ASN A 309 -3.24 4.39 20.45
CA ASN A 309 -3.16 4.52 21.92
C ASN A 309 -1.73 4.37 22.42
N ASP A 310 -0.94 3.44 21.87
CA ASP A 310 0.46 3.24 22.24
C ASP A 310 1.29 4.51 21.98
N TYR A 311 1.23 5.07 20.77
CA TYR A 311 1.97 6.30 20.48
C TYR A 311 1.48 7.49 21.30
N ARG A 312 0.16 7.65 21.46
CA ARG A 312 -0.43 8.74 22.25
C ARG A 312 0.01 8.70 23.71
N SER A 313 -0.02 7.52 24.34
CA SER A 313 0.37 7.35 25.74
C SER A 313 1.86 7.60 25.98
N HIS A 314 2.70 7.52 24.92
CA HIS A 314 4.12 7.85 24.96
C HIS A 314 4.44 9.30 24.51
N GLY A 315 3.40 10.15 24.41
CA GLY A 315 3.57 11.58 24.15
C GLY A 315 3.83 11.96 22.68
N TYR A 316 3.54 11.07 21.72
CA TYR A 316 3.66 11.39 20.31
C TYR A 316 2.46 12.20 19.81
N GLN A 317 2.75 13.18 18.96
CA GLN A 317 1.76 13.86 18.13
C GLN A 317 1.67 13.17 16.76
N PHE A 318 0.44 12.95 16.30
CA PHE A 318 0.19 12.42 14.98
C PHE A 318 0.29 13.52 13.94
N VAL A 319 1.05 13.26 12.88
CA VAL A 319 1.26 14.20 11.78
C VAL A 319 1.11 13.50 10.45
N THR A 320 0.68 14.24 9.43
CA THR A 320 0.82 13.80 8.04
C THR A 320 2.28 13.99 7.59
N LEU A 321 2.71 13.23 6.62
CA LEU A 321 3.91 13.57 5.86
C LEU A 321 3.54 14.81 5.05
N ALA A 322 4.05 15.96 5.47
CA ALA A 322 3.65 17.21 4.87
C ALA A 322 4.05 17.23 3.39
N GLU A 323 3.11 17.64 2.57
CA GLU A 323 3.47 18.16 1.26
C GLU A 323 4.40 19.36 1.49
N PRO A 324 5.55 19.44 0.82
CA PRO A 324 6.39 20.62 0.86
C PRO A 324 5.51 21.82 0.45
N ARG A 325 5.44 22.83 1.32
CA ARG A 325 4.72 24.09 1.04
C ARG A 325 5.50 24.92 0.05
#